data_ccc0b9401cf7c99711a97e057380c9d9
#
_entry.id   ccc0b9401cf7c99711a97e057380c9d9
#
_cell.length_a   1.000
_cell.length_b   1.000
_cell.length_c   1.000
_cell.angle_alpha   90.00
_cell.angle_beta   90.00
_cell.angle_gamma   90.00
#
_symmetry.space_group_name_H-M   'P 1'
#
loop_
_entity.id
_entity.type
_entity.pdbx_description
1 polymer ?
#
loop_
_entity_poly.entity_id
_entity_poly.type
_entity_poly.pdbx_seq_one_letter_code
_entity_poly.pdbx_strand_id
1 'polypeptide(L)'
;MSLIDDTTPATDIVPVTPSDTVDLPDGDCRGILVAVAGIVRITTVTGQDRTITLLMAGVVHPIRARRIWASTTTATGISAAY
;
A
#
# COMPACT_ATOMS: atom_id res chain seq x y z
N MET A 1 22.22 -7.42 -14.95
CA MET A 1 21.29 -6.30 -14.73
C MET A 1 20.03 -6.83 -14.06
N SER A 2 19.62 -6.16 -13.03
CA SER A 2 18.36 -6.51 -12.38
C SER A 2 17.24 -5.72 -13.02
N LEU A 3 16.20 -6.42 -13.43
CA LEU A 3 14.99 -5.79 -13.93
C LEU A 3 13.93 -5.92 -12.87
N ILE A 4 13.64 -4.81 -12.22
CA ILE A 4 12.55 -4.76 -11.27
C ILE A 4 11.35 -4.20 -11.99
N ASP A 5 10.37 -5.04 -12.22
CA ASP A 5 9.12 -4.65 -12.83
C ASP A 5 7.96 -5.00 -11.90
N ASP A 6 6.74 -4.83 -12.36
CA ASP A 6 5.56 -5.00 -11.53
C ASP A 6 5.30 -6.46 -11.14
N THR A 7 6.00 -7.41 -11.76
CA THR A 7 5.87 -8.83 -11.45
C THR A 7 6.99 -9.34 -10.55
N THR A 8 8.03 -8.52 -10.32
CA THR A 8 9.12 -8.90 -9.43
C THR A 8 8.63 -8.97 -7.99
N PRO A 9 8.90 -10.05 -7.26
CA PRO A 9 8.53 -10.13 -5.86
C PRO A 9 9.11 -8.96 -5.05
N ALA A 10 8.37 -8.53 -4.06
CA ALA A 10 8.82 -7.48 -3.16
C ALA A 10 10.08 -7.91 -2.43
N THR A 11 11.00 -6.98 -2.24
CA THR A 11 12.25 -7.23 -1.53
C THR A 11 12.18 -6.81 -0.07
N ASP A 12 11.17 -6.02 0.30
CA ASP A 12 11.03 -5.54 1.67
C ASP A 12 9.55 -5.26 1.97
N ILE A 13 9.19 -5.42 3.23
CA ILE A 13 7.85 -5.12 3.72
C ILE A 13 8.01 -4.21 4.93
N VAL A 14 7.44 -3.01 4.82
CA VAL A 14 7.63 -1.96 5.82
C VAL A 14 6.29 -1.59 6.44
N PRO A 15 6.17 -1.60 7.78
CA PRO A 15 4.94 -1.13 8.43
C PRO A 15 4.64 0.31 8.05
N VAL A 16 3.36 0.59 7.82
CA VAL A 16 2.90 1.91 7.41
C VAL A 16 1.98 2.49 8.47
N THR A 17 2.25 3.73 8.85
CA THR A 17 1.29 4.55 9.59
C THR A 17 0.51 5.39 8.58
N PRO A 18 -0.78 5.14 8.38
CA PRO A 18 -1.56 5.92 7.43
C PRO A 18 -1.55 7.40 7.81
N SER A 19 -1.52 8.26 6.79
CA SER A 19 -1.48 9.71 6.99
C SER A 19 -2.23 10.40 5.88
N ASP A 20 -2.95 11.47 6.24
CA ASP A 20 -3.68 12.29 5.27
C ASP A 20 -2.78 13.34 4.61
N THR A 21 -1.54 13.50 5.08
CA THR A 21 -0.68 14.59 4.64
C THR A 21 0.71 14.14 4.18
N VAL A 22 1.14 12.96 4.56
CA VAL A 22 2.52 12.50 4.32
C VAL A 22 2.50 11.26 3.42
N ASP A 23 3.28 11.31 2.35
CA ASP A 23 3.48 10.17 1.48
C ASP A 23 4.30 9.09 2.16
N LEU A 24 4.32 7.88 1.57
CA LEU A 24 5.12 6.79 2.08
C LEU A 24 6.59 7.19 2.15
N PRO A 25 7.25 7.03 3.30
CA PRO A 25 8.61 7.54 3.47
C PRO A 25 9.65 6.80 2.63
N ASP A 26 9.40 5.54 2.28
CA ASP A 26 10.32 4.74 1.49
C ASP A 26 10.01 4.78 -0.01
N GLY A 27 9.15 5.70 -0.43
CA GLY A 27 8.78 5.85 -1.83
C GLY A 27 7.53 5.07 -2.20
N ASP A 28 7.26 4.98 -3.50
CA ASP A 28 6.08 4.30 -4.01
C ASP A 28 6.19 2.80 -3.75
N CYS A 29 5.17 2.23 -3.12
CA CYS A 29 5.13 0.79 -2.89
C CYS A 29 4.67 0.05 -4.15
N ARG A 30 4.92 -1.25 -4.19
CA ARG A 30 4.42 -2.12 -5.26
C ARG A 30 3.31 -3.05 -4.77
N GLY A 31 3.03 -3.06 -3.49
CA GLY A 31 1.96 -3.85 -2.93
C GLY A 31 1.57 -3.36 -1.55
N ILE A 32 0.40 -3.76 -1.10
CA ILE A 32 -0.14 -3.41 0.21
C ILE A 32 -0.61 -4.68 0.89
N LEU A 33 -0.25 -4.81 2.15
CA LEU A 33 -0.59 -5.94 3.00
C LEU A 33 -1.32 -5.41 4.24
N VAL A 34 -2.38 -6.08 4.65
CA VAL A 34 -3.12 -5.70 5.86
C VAL A 34 -3.21 -6.89 6.81
N ALA A 35 -3.18 -6.61 8.10
CA ALA A 35 -3.39 -7.64 9.12
C ALA A 35 -4.87 -7.91 9.34
N VAL A 36 -5.70 -6.89 9.19
CA VAL A 36 -7.16 -7.01 9.28
C VAL A 36 -7.76 -6.42 8.02
N ALA A 37 -8.59 -7.20 7.34
CA ALA A 37 -9.24 -6.78 6.11
C ALA A 37 -10.15 -5.57 6.35
N GLY A 38 -10.30 -4.74 5.33
CA GLY A 38 -11.13 -3.54 5.41
C GLY A 38 -10.92 -2.65 4.20
N ILE A 39 -11.34 -1.41 4.34
CA ILE A 39 -11.25 -0.40 3.30
C ILE A 39 -9.92 0.34 3.45
N VAL A 40 -9.24 0.56 2.34
CA VAL A 40 -7.99 1.35 2.30
C VAL A 40 -8.16 2.45 1.27
N ARG A 41 -7.93 3.69 1.68
CA ARG A 41 -7.88 4.83 0.78
C ARG A 41 -6.42 5.13 0.45
N ILE A 42 -6.12 5.23 -0.83
CA ILE A 42 -4.76 5.45 -1.31
C ILE A 42 -4.70 6.59 -2.32
N THR A 43 -3.51 7.12 -2.52
CA THR A 43 -3.16 7.91 -3.70
C THR A 43 -2.24 7.06 -4.57
N THR A 44 -2.64 6.82 -5.80
CA THR A 44 -1.85 6.03 -6.74
C THR A 44 -0.59 6.78 -7.16
N VAL A 45 0.34 6.06 -7.80
CA VAL A 45 1.59 6.68 -8.29
C VAL A 45 1.32 7.75 -9.35
N THR A 46 0.16 7.72 -9.99
CA THR A 46 -0.26 8.74 -10.95
C THR A 46 -0.99 9.92 -10.33
N GLY A 47 -1.18 9.91 -9.01
CA GLY A 47 -1.80 11.01 -8.29
C GLY A 47 -3.32 10.92 -8.13
N GLN A 48 -3.89 9.75 -8.37
CA GLN A 48 -5.33 9.53 -8.24
C GLN A 48 -5.70 9.03 -6.85
N ASP A 49 -6.72 9.63 -6.23
CA ASP A 49 -7.29 9.10 -5.00
C ASP A 49 -8.20 7.93 -5.34
N ARG A 50 -7.98 6.81 -4.68
CA ARG A 50 -8.82 5.62 -4.85
C ARG A 50 -9.12 5.00 -3.50
N THR A 51 -10.33 4.48 -3.37
CA THR A 51 -10.75 3.72 -2.19
C THR A 51 -10.96 2.28 -2.64
N ILE A 52 -10.24 1.37 -1.99
CA ILE A 52 -10.30 -0.06 -2.35
C ILE A 52 -10.65 -0.87 -1.12
N THR A 53 -11.28 -2.02 -1.36
CA THR A 53 -11.59 -2.97 -0.30
C THR A 53 -10.62 -4.13 -0.41
N LEU A 54 -9.79 -4.31 0.63
CA LEU A 54 -8.87 -5.43 0.71
C LEU A 54 -9.52 -6.53 1.54
N LEU A 55 -9.92 -7.60 0.87
CA LEU A 55 -10.72 -8.66 1.49
C LEU A 55 -9.89 -9.75 2.14
N MET A 56 -8.59 -9.83 1.80
CA MET A 56 -7.72 -10.90 2.29
C MET A 56 -6.63 -10.32 3.18
N ALA A 57 -6.67 -10.64 4.47
CA ALA A 57 -5.60 -10.32 5.38
C ALA A 57 -4.39 -11.25 5.13
N GLY A 58 -3.19 -10.75 5.35
CA GLY A 58 -1.98 -11.56 5.25
C GLY A 58 -1.51 -11.83 3.82
N VAL A 59 -2.12 -11.21 2.82
CA VAL A 59 -1.76 -11.38 1.41
C VAL A 59 -1.35 -10.04 0.83
N VAL A 60 -0.26 -10.01 0.07
CA VAL A 60 0.16 -8.80 -0.63
C VAL A 60 -0.77 -8.54 -1.80
N HIS A 61 -1.41 -7.38 -1.80
CA HIS A 61 -2.23 -6.93 -2.92
C HIS A 61 -1.35 -6.09 -3.85
N PRO A 62 -1.25 -6.43 -5.14
CA PRO A 62 -0.32 -5.77 -6.06
C PRO A 62 -0.84 -4.40 -6.51
N ILE A 63 -0.73 -3.44 -5.63
CA ILE A 63 -1.22 -2.07 -5.84
C ILE A 63 -0.06 -1.11 -5.63
N ARG A 64 0.21 -0.28 -6.62
CA ARG A 64 1.25 0.74 -6.54
C ARG A 64 0.64 2.02 -5.98
N ALA A 65 1.14 2.43 -4.83
CA ALA A 65 0.61 3.60 -4.14
C ALA A 65 1.74 4.51 -3.66
N ARG A 66 1.44 5.80 -3.63
CA ARG A 66 2.33 6.82 -3.10
C ARG A 66 1.98 7.20 -1.67
N ARG A 67 0.70 7.13 -1.33
CA ARG A 67 0.19 7.48 0.01
C ARG A 67 -0.91 6.53 0.41
N ILE A 68 -0.95 6.21 1.69
CA ILE A 68 -2.06 5.49 2.31
C ILE A 68 -2.70 6.44 3.31
N TRP A 69 -3.96 6.77 3.09
CA TRP A 69 -4.69 7.73 3.89
C TRP A 69 -5.15 7.14 5.21
N ALA A 70 -5.15 7.96 6.27
CA ALA A 70 -5.77 7.58 7.54
C ALA A 70 -7.28 7.73 7.48
N SER A 71 -7.77 8.81 6.85
CA SER A 71 -9.21 9.02 6.65
C SER A 71 -9.80 7.94 5.74
N THR A 72 -10.97 7.45 6.08
CA THR A 72 -11.70 6.42 5.32
C THR A 72 -11.10 5.03 5.44
N THR A 73 -9.81 4.90 5.73
CA THR A 73 -9.17 3.60 5.88
C THR A 73 -9.65 2.92 7.15
N THR A 74 -10.21 1.72 7.01
CA THR A 74 -10.69 0.91 8.14
C THR A 74 -9.83 -0.33 8.37
N ALA A 75 -9.05 -0.76 7.38
CA ALA A 75 -8.11 -1.85 7.55
C ALA A 75 -7.02 -1.46 8.56
N THR A 76 -6.48 -2.43 9.27
CA THR A 76 -5.45 -2.19 10.27
C THR A 76 -4.24 -3.08 10.03
N GLY A 77 -3.11 -2.71 10.65
CA GLY A 77 -1.87 -3.45 10.47
C GLY A 77 -1.36 -3.38 9.04
N ILE A 78 -1.38 -2.18 8.46
CA ILE A 78 -1.02 -1.97 7.06
C ILE A 78 0.49 -1.97 6.91
N SER A 79 0.98 -2.69 5.90
CA SER A 79 2.38 -2.68 5.51
C SER A 79 2.48 -2.45 4.01
N ALA A 80 3.55 -1.78 3.59
CA ALA A 80 3.85 -1.57 2.18
C ALA A 80 4.92 -2.54 1.73
N ALA A 81 4.74 -3.13 0.55
CA ALA A 81 5.72 -4.03 -0.07
C ALA A 81 6.51 -3.25 -1.12
N TYR A 82 7.81 -3.43 -1.11
CA TYR A 82 8.75 -2.74 -1.99
C TYR A 82 9.55 -3.67 -2.87
#